data_a10a3471d9c65f429f50c268c55d1a5d
#
_entry.id   a10a3471d9c65f429f50c268c55d1a5d
#
_cell.length_a   1.000
_cell.length_b   1.000
_cell.length_c   1.000
_cell.angle_alpha   90.00
_cell.angle_beta   90.00
_cell.angle_gamma   90.00
#
_symmetry.space_group_name_H-M   'P 1'
#
loop_
_entity.id
_entity.type
_entity.pdbx_description
1 polymer ?
#
loop_
_entity_poly.entity_id
_entity_poly.type
_entity_poly.pdbx_seq_one_letter_code
_entity_poly.pdbx_strand_id
1 'polypeptide(L)'
;MKSPFTTTVRAVVASIPKGKVATYGQVAALAGHPGAARAVGMVMRTNKDTKAVPCHRVVGSTGALTGYAYGDGVKSKKLMLEREGVTFKGDKIDLSTSGWKPMA
;
A
#
# COMPACT_ATOMS: atom_id res chain seq x y z
N MET A 1 -3.71 -23.19 2.56
CA MET A 1 -3.97 -22.45 3.81
C MET A 1 -3.17 -21.15 3.83
N LYS A 2 -3.82 -20.05 4.14
CA LYS A 2 -3.12 -18.76 4.20
C LYS A 2 -2.26 -18.69 5.46
N SER A 3 -1.05 -18.15 5.34
CA SER A 3 -0.21 -17.95 6.52
C SER A 3 -0.79 -16.85 7.41
N PRO A 4 -0.51 -16.87 8.73
CA PRO A 4 -0.91 -15.76 9.61
C PRO A 4 -0.37 -14.41 9.14
N PHE A 5 0.84 -14.39 8.60
CA PHE A 5 1.43 -13.18 8.06
C PHE A 5 0.58 -12.59 6.92
N THR A 6 0.19 -13.43 5.97
CA THR A 6 -0.65 -12.98 4.84
C THR A 6 -1.97 -12.38 5.33
N THR A 7 -2.62 -13.07 6.26
CA THR A 7 -3.89 -12.59 6.83
C THR A 7 -3.71 -11.25 7.53
N THR A 8 -2.65 -11.11 8.33
CA THR A 8 -2.37 -9.88 9.06
C THR A 8 -2.05 -8.72 8.12
N VAL A 9 -1.22 -8.97 7.09
CA VAL A 9 -0.88 -7.96 6.10
C VAL A 9 -2.14 -7.45 5.39
N ARG A 10 -3.01 -8.37 4.97
CA ARG A 10 -4.25 -7.98 4.29
C ARG A 10 -5.15 -7.12 5.21
N ALA A 11 -5.22 -7.46 6.48
CA ALA A 11 -6.00 -6.69 7.45
C ALA A 11 -5.42 -5.28 7.65
N VAL A 12 -4.09 -5.17 7.73
CA VAL A 12 -3.42 -3.87 7.86
C VAL A 12 -3.73 -3.00 6.63
N VAL A 13 -3.57 -3.55 5.43
CA VAL A 13 -3.81 -2.80 4.20
C VAL A 13 -5.28 -2.39 4.08
N ALA A 14 -6.20 -3.26 4.49
CA ALA A 14 -7.63 -2.95 4.48
C ALA A 14 -7.98 -1.77 5.39
N SER A 15 -7.12 -1.48 6.36
CA SER A 15 -7.32 -0.37 7.31
C SER A 15 -6.82 0.97 6.78
N ILE A 16 -6.05 1.00 5.70
CA ILE A 16 -5.54 2.26 5.15
C ILE A 16 -6.70 3.08 4.60
N PRO A 17 -6.95 4.29 5.14
CA PRO A 17 -8.09 5.07 4.68
C PRO A 17 -7.88 5.67 3.30
N LYS A 18 -8.96 5.96 2.62
CA LYS A 18 -8.96 6.66 1.35
C LYS A 18 -8.23 8.01 1.51
N GLY A 19 -7.35 8.33 0.59
CA GLY A 19 -6.57 9.56 0.65
C GLY A 19 -5.24 9.42 1.38
N LYS A 20 -4.95 8.23 1.92
CA LYS A 20 -3.69 7.94 2.60
C LYS A 20 -3.00 6.75 1.97
N VAL A 21 -1.69 6.67 2.17
CA VAL A 21 -0.88 5.54 1.69
C VAL A 21 0.05 5.06 2.80
N ALA A 22 0.45 3.80 2.72
CA ALA A 22 1.45 3.23 3.61
C ALA A 22 2.59 2.69 2.75
N THR A 23 3.81 2.69 3.29
CA THR A 23 4.92 2.04 2.60
C THR A 23 4.88 0.53 2.88
N TYR A 24 5.53 -0.26 2.01
CA TYR A 24 5.65 -1.70 2.25
C TYR A 24 6.29 -1.99 3.61
N GLY A 25 7.31 -1.20 3.98
CA GLY A 25 7.97 -1.36 5.27
C GLY A 25 7.05 -1.05 6.45
N GLN A 26 6.23 -0.01 6.32
CA GLN A 26 5.25 0.35 7.35
C GLN A 26 4.23 -0.77 7.55
N VAL A 27 3.71 -1.32 6.47
CA VAL A 27 2.76 -2.43 6.54
C VAL A 27 3.40 -3.64 7.21
N ALA A 28 4.64 -3.95 6.85
CA ALA A 28 5.38 -5.06 7.46
C ALA A 28 5.51 -4.85 8.98
N ALA A 29 5.90 -3.65 9.40
CA ALA A 29 6.06 -3.35 10.83
C ALA A 29 4.74 -3.46 11.57
N LEU A 30 3.65 -2.93 11.00
CA LEU A 30 2.32 -3.01 11.61
C LEU A 30 1.81 -4.45 11.67
N ALA A 31 2.26 -5.31 10.75
CA ALA A 31 1.92 -6.73 10.77
C ALA A 31 2.80 -7.54 11.73
N GLY A 32 3.69 -6.88 12.47
CA GLY A 32 4.53 -7.54 13.46
C GLY A 32 5.84 -8.11 12.91
N HIS A 33 6.20 -7.78 11.66
CA HIS A 33 7.40 -8.30 11.00
C HIS A 33 8.18 -7.18 10.34
N PRO A 34 8.76 -6.24 11.14
CA PRO A 34 9.58 -5.18 10.55
C PRO A 34 10.72 -5.80 9.72
N GLY A 35 11.01 -5.19 8.58
CA GLY A 35 11.98 -5.74 7.66
C GLY A 35 11.42 -6.68 6.61
N ALA A 36 10.13 -7.04 6.69
CA ALA A 36 9.51 -7.97 5.74
C ALA A 36 8.80 -7.24 4.57
N ALA A 37 9.29 -6.07 4.18
CA ALA A 37 8.66 -5.28 3.12
C ALA A 37 8.52 -6.04 1.80
N ARG A 38 9.52 -6.84 1.45
CA ARG A 38 9.48 -7.64 0.22
C ARG A 38 8.35 -8.67 0.27
N ALA A 39 8.16 -9.30 1.42
CA ALA A 39 7.07 -10.27 1.59
C ALA A 39 5.70 -9.59 1.49
N VAL A 40 5.58 -8.36 2.01
CA VAL A 40 4.35 -7.57 1.84
C VAL A 40 4.09 -7.33 0.35
N GLY A 41 5.12 -6.98 -0.40
CA GLY A 41 4.99 -6.79 -1.86
C GLY A 41 4.44 -8.03 -2.55
N MET A 42 4.88 -9.22 -2.14
CA MET A 42 4.38 -10.46 -2.71
C MET A 42 2.91 -10.69 -2.35
N VAL A 43 2.51 -10.40 -1.13
CA VAL A 43 1.10 -10.50 -0.72
C VAL A 43 0.25 -9.56 -1.57
N MET A 44 0.71 -8.33 -1.77
CA MET A 44 -0.02 -7.36 -2.58
C MET A 44 -0.13 -7.80 -4.03
N ARG A 45 0.92 -8.40 -4.58
CA ARG A 45 0.94 -8.87 -5.95
C ARG A 45 -0.09 -9.98 -6.19
N THR A 46 -0.37 -10.80 -5.18
CA THR A 46 -1.33 -11.89 -5.29
C THR A 46 -2.74 -11.51 -4.82
N ASN A 47 -2.92 -10.26 -4.40
CA ASN A 47 -4.23 -9.79 -3.95
C ASN A 47 -5.20 -9.73 -5.13
N LYS A 48 -6.35 -10.38 -4.98
CA LYS A 48 -7.40 -10.42 -6.02
C LYS A 48 -8.63 -9.60 -5.65
N ASP A 49 -8.68 -9.09 -4.42
CA ASP A 49 -9.81 -8.29 -3.94
C ASP A 49 -9.35 -6.87 -3.65
N THR A 50 -9.23 -6.07 -4.71
CA THR A 50 -8.71 -4.71 -4.60
C THR A 50 -9.69 -3.73 -3.93
N LYS A 51 -10.95 -4.14 -3.74
CA LYS A 51 -11.93 -3.32 -3.03
C LYS A 51 -11.78 -3.50 -1.52
N ALA A 52 -11.74 -4.74 -1.04
CA ALA A 52 -11.60 -5.02 0.37
C ALA A 52 -10.17 -4.78 0.86
N VAL A 53 -9.18 -5.05 0.00
CA VAL A 53 -7.77 -4.85 0.32
C VAL A 53 -7.19 -3.90 -0.73
N PRO A 54 -7.17 -2.59 -0.43
CA PRO A 54 -6.77 -1.57 -1.42
C PRO A 54 -5.25 -1.54 -1.62
N CYS A 55 -4.71 -2.52 -2.32
CA CYS A 55 -3.28 -2.65 -2.52
C CYS A 55 -2.64 -1.46 -3.26
N HIS A 56 -3.44 -0.66 -3.96
CA HIS A 56 -2.94 0.57 -4.57
C HIS A 56 -2.48 1.61 -3.55
N ARG A 57 -2.90 1.48 -2.27
CA ARG A 57 -2.49 2.38 -1.20
C ARG A 57 -1.19 1.97 -0.52
N VAL A 58 -0.48 0.97 -1.06
CA VAL A 58 0.83 0.55 -0.56
C VAL A 58 1.88 0.96 -1.58
N VAL A 59 2.89 1.71 -1.14
CA VAL A 59 3.88 2.33 -2.02
C VAL A 59 5.30 2.06 -1.51
N GLY A 60 6.30 2.40 -2.33
CA GLY A 60 7.70 2.26 -1.94
C GLY A 60 8.10 3.21 -0.83
N SER A 61 9.25 2.96 -0.21
CA SER A 61 9.73 3.72 0.95
C SER A 61 9.92 5.21 0.68
N THR A 62 10.11 5.60 -0.57
CA THR A 62 10.25 7.01 -0.97
C THR A 62 8.97 7.61 -1.52
N GLY A 63 7.86 6.87 -1.46
CA GLY A 63 6.61 7.28 -2.08
C GLY A 63 6.50 6.84 -3.53
N ALA A 64 7.46 6.05 -4.03
CA ALA A 64 7.46 5.59 -5.42
C ALA A 64 6.31 4.61 -5.66
N LEU A 65 5.65 4.76 -6.81
CA LEU A 65 4.58 3.85 -7.23
C LEU A 65 5.22 2.63 -7.90
N THR A 66 5.08 1.47 -7.26
CA THR A 66 5.70 0.23 -7.74
C THR A 66 4.73 -0.93 -7.61
N GLY A 67 4.97 -1.98 -8.39
CA GLY A 67 4.41 -3.29 -8.14
C GLY A 67 2.91 -3.46 -8.31
N TYR A 68 2.23 -2.58 -9.00
CA TYR A 68 0.79 -2.75 -9.23
C TYR A 68 0.57 -3.63 -10.48
N ALA A 69 -0.13 -4.75 -10.29
CA ALA A 69 -0.31 -5.77 -11.32
C ALA A 69 -1.62 -5.65 -12.10
N TYR A 70 -2.49 -4.70 -11.76
CA TYR A 70 -3.83 -4.60 -12.33
C TYR A 70 -3.94 -3.43 -13.30
N GLY A 71 -4.88 -3.56 -14.27
CA GLY A 71 -5.12 -2.53 -15.26
C GLY A 71 -3.86 -2.18 -16.04
N ASP A 72 -3.56 -0.90 -16.14
CA ASP A 72 -2.35 -0.38 -16.78
C ASP A 72 -1.17 -0.29 -15.80
N GLY A 73 -1.16 -1.11 -14.76
CA GLY A 73 -0.08 -1.15 -13.79
C GLY A 73 0.06 0.16 -13.02
N VAL A 74 1.26 0.75 -13.04
CA VAL A 74 1.56 1.97 -12.28
C VAL A 74 0.67 3.15 -12.70
N LYS A 75 0.29 3.23 -13.96
CA LYS A 75 -0.62 4.29 -14.41
C LYS A 75 -1.98 4.19 -13.73
N SER A 76 -2.53 2.98 -13.65
CA SER A 76 -3.81 2.76 -12.96
C SER A 76 -3.69 3.10 -11.48
N LYS A 77 -2.61 2.69 -10.86
CA LYS A 77 -2.33 2.98 -9.45
C LYS A 77 -2.31 4.49 -9.20
N LYS A 78 -1.61 5.24 -10.04
CA LYS A 78 -1.52 6.69 -9.92
C LYS A 78 -2.90 7.36 -10.05
N LEU A 79 -3.69 6.95 -11.05
CA LEU A 79 -5.01 7.51 -11.25
C LEU A 79 -5.93 7.25 -10.07
N MET A 80 -5.90 6.04 -9.51
CA MET A 80 -6.70 5.71 -8.35
C MET A 80 -6.34 6.57 -7.15
N LEU A 81 -5.05 6.77 -6.90
CA LEU A 81 -4.58 7.59 -5.78
C LEU A 81 -4.91 9.07 -6.00
N GLU A 82 -4.79 9.57 -7.22
CA GLU A 82 -5.18 10.94 -7.53
C GLU A 82 -6.67 11.17 -7.25
N ARG A 83 -7.52 10.22 -7.65
CA ARG A 83 -8.96 10.29 -7.40
C ARG A 83 -9.29 10.26 -5.91
N GLU A 84 -8.43 9.65 -5.12
CA GLU A 84 -8.62 9.57 -3.67
C GLU A 84 -8.10 10.81 -2.93
N GLY A 85 -7.50 11.75 -3.65
CA GLY A 85 -7.01 12.99 -3.05
C GLY A 85 -5.62 12.90 -2.46
N VAL A 86 -4.85 11.88 -2.84
CA VAL A 86 -3.47 11.72 -2.38
C VAL A 86 -2.61 12.82 -3.00
N THR A 87 -1.75 13.42 -2.18
CA THR A 87 -0.85 14.49 -2.62
C THR A 87 0.41 13.89 -3.24
N PHE A 88 0.75 14.38 -4.44
CA PHE A 88 1.94 13.96 -5.16
C PHE A 88 3.01 15.04 -5.11
N LYS A 89 4.27 14.60 -5.21
CA LYS A 89 5.44 15.44 -5.31
C LYS A 89 6.23 14.93 -6.50
N GLY A 90 5.95 15.49 -7.69
CA GLY A 90 6.42 14.91 -8.94
C GLY A 90 5.75 13.57 -9.19
N ASP A 91 6.51 12.52 -9.45
CA ASP A 91 6.00 11.18 -9.72
C ASP A 91 5.82 10.33 -8.48
N LYS A 92 6.10 10.89 -7.31
CA LYS A 92 6.04 10.16 -6.04
C LYS A 92 4.96 10.73 -5.14
N ILE A 93 4.49 9.91 -4.20
CA ILE A 93 3.57 10.37 -3.17
C ILE A 93 4.33 11.25 -2.19
N ASP A 94 3.71 12.36 -1.80
CA ASP A 94 4.23 13.19 -0.69
C ASP A 94 3.85 12.50 0.62
N LEU A 95 4.77 11.70 1.15
CA LEU A 95 4.52 10.92 2.37
C LEU A 95 4.34 11.79 3.60
N SER A 96 4.88 13.02 3.61
CA SER A 96 4.67 13.91 4.74
C SER A 96 3.23 14.38 4.84
N THR A 97 2.53 14.47 3.72
CA THR A 97 1.13 14.90 3.67
C THR A 97 0.16 13.71 3.65
N SER A 98 0.44 12.70 2.81
CA SER A 98 -0.48 11.60 2.56
C SER A 98 -0.07 10.29 3.21
N GLY A 99 1.03 10.25 3.93
CA GLY A 99 1.44 9.05 4.67
C GLY A 99 0.47 8.72 5.78
N TRP A 100 0.07 7.45 5.86
CA TRP A 100 -0.86 7.00 6.90
C TRP A 100 -0.17 6.91 8.25
N LYS A 101 -0.83 7.48 9.28
CA LYS A 101 -0.32 7.49 10.66
C LYS A 101 -1.40 6.93 11.59
N PRO A 102 -1.54 5.59 11.64
CA PRO A 102 -2.66 4.97 12.35
C PRO A 102 -2.64 5.18 13.86
N MET A 103 -1.49 5.54 14.42
CA MET A 103 -1.33 5.75 15.87
C MET A 103 -1.29 7.22 16.27
N ALA A 104 -1.59 8.11 15.37
CA ALA A 104 -1.57 9.55 15.65
C ALA A 104 -2.70 9.95 16.59
#